data_552bc1f5b49d07cef482579495b5bb75
#
_entry.id   552bc1f5b49d07cef482579495b5bb75
#
_cell.length_a   1.000
_cell.length_b   1.000
_cell.length_c   1.000
_cell.angle_alpha   90.00
_cell.angle_beta   90.00
_cell.angle_gamma   90.00
#
_symmetry.space_group_name_H-M   'P 1'
#
loop_
_entity.id
_entity.type
_entity.pdbx_description
1 polymer ?
#
loop_
_entity_poly.entity_id
_entity_poly.type
_entity_poly.pdbx_seq_one_letter_code
_entity_poly.pdbx_strand_id
1 'polypeptide(L)'
;MIGIGTSLLFGRRAGKAGPPIPPFNKAMVDAWFMSGLSNADKPGSITGVMGNEMALKNFTYSLSSGFGKYTVDFTKYTGSNTTSNSISIYKEAGINKGFATIAYSQLESDIPSYSIEIKGLDSGQILYYYRNNEGLEKNVTYNKDGIYELPICYKEGEKGISAGFTINSVNNITITQLPTAYEGALVFDGVDDYGICNNLPILTDYTVICRRVIENDTNVVASKSIVAGNGAFIFEYANNATYSFSEYTSGLNMNLKDSVSYQTKNSYNGSVITVGTANDTDTLTLGIIREKDSRLLKGAIYYFALYNKSLTIEEIETEKERLNEEWLKRKTE
;
A
#
# COMPACT_ATOMS: atom_id res chain seq x y z
N MET A 1 7.06 25.80 32.90
CA MET A 1 7.90 25.21 31.87
C MET A 1 7.06 25.19 30.61
N ILE A 2 7.40 26.00 29.61
CA ILE A 2 6.55 26.32 28.45
C ILE A 2 6.93 25.33 27.34
N GLY A 3 6.00 24.44 26.99
CA GLY A 3 6.16 23.54 25.84
C GLY A 3 5.80 24.28 24.54
N ILE A 4 6.79 24.48 23.68
CA ILE A 4 6.61 25.07 22.36
C ILE A 4 6.18 23.97 21.40
N GLY A 5 4.89 23.91 21.07
CA GLY A 5 4.38 23.10 19.98
C GLY A 5 4.71 23.76 18.65
N THR A 6 5.67 23.18 17.91
CA THR A 6 5.93 23.59 16.52
C THR A 6 4.91 22.94 15.60
N SER A 7 3.83 23.66 15.30
CA SER A 7 2.93 23.32 14.20
C SER A 7 3.66 23.66 12.88
N LEU A 8 4.12 22.65 12.17
CA LEU A 8 4.59 22.78 10.81
C LEU A 8 3.38 23.02 9.88
N LEU A 9 3.03 24.27 9.73
CA LEU A 9 2.18 24.73 8.62
C LEU A 9 2.97 24.59 7.31
N PHE A 10 2.73 23.51 6.58
CA PHE A 10 3.12 23.44 5.17
C PHE A 10 2.24 24.42 4.38
N GLY A 11 2.71 25.68 4.31
CA GLY A 11 2.16 26.66 3.39
C GLY A 11 2.31 26.12 1.97
N ARG A 12 1.18 25.92 1.26
CA ARG A 12 1.17 25.69 -0.18
C ARG A 12 1.87 26.88 -0.84
N ARG A 13 3.17 26.73 -1.15
CA ARG A 13 3.79 27.53 -2.19
C ARG A 13 3.16 27.03 -3.49
N ALA A 14 2.52 27.94 -4.24
CA ALA A 14 2.26 27.72 -5.65
C ALA A 14 3.61 27.47 -6.32
N GLY A 15 4.01 26.21 -6.40
CA GLY A 15 5.24 25.78 -7.05
C GLY A 15 5.09 26.11 -8.53
N LYS A 16 6.10 26.76 -9.12
CA LYS A 16 6.28 26.74 -10.57
C LYS A 16 6.13 25.29 -11.01
N ALA A 17 5.30 25.04 -12.02
CA ALA A 17 5.25 23.73 -12.65
C ALA A 17 6.69 23.33 -12.95
N GLY A 18 7.12 22.21 -12.40
CA GLY A 18 8.44 21.65 -12.70
C GLY A 18 8.58 21.43 -14.20
N PRO A 19 9.79 21.25 -14.73
CA PRO A 19 9.95 20.89 -16.12
C PRO A 19 9.09 19.67 -16.43
N PRO A 20 8.46 19.59 -17.64
CA PRO A 20 7.61 18.45 -17.98
C PRO A 20 8.40 17.15 -17.80
N ILE A 21 7.81 16.17 -17.10
CA ILE A 21 8.40 14.83 -16.92
C ILE A 21 8.69 14.27 -18.32
N PRO A 22 9.91 13.87 -18.65
CA PRO A 22 10.23 13.33 -19.96
C PRO A 22 9.37 12.08 -20.25
N PRO A 23 9.00 11.77 -21.48
CA PRO A 23 8.25 10.58 -21.79
C PRO A 23 9.01 9.33 -21.34
N PHE A 24 8.30 8.29 -20.92
CA PHE A 24 8.90 7.00 -20.53
C PHE A 24 9.80 6.42 -21.63
N ASN A 25 10.78 5.62 -21.24
CA ASN A 25 11.71 4.97 -22.16
C ASN A 25 10.91 4.13 -23.18
N LYS A 26 11.28 4.22 -24.47
CA LYS A 26 10.62 3.49 -25.56
C LYS A 26 10.66 1.95 -25.40
N ALA A 27 11.59 1.44 -24.59
CA ALA A 27 11.67 0.01 -24.26
C ALA A 27 10.70 -0.41 -23.14
N MET A 28 9.93 0.53 -22.55
CA MET A 28 8.95 0.20 -21.51
C MET A 28 7.86 -0.71 -22.08
N VAL A 29 7.67 -1.85 -21.44
CA VAL A 29 6.53 -2.76 -21.67
C VAL A 29 5.33 -2.21 -20.91
N ASP A 30 5.48 -1.93 -19.61
CA ASP A 30 4.51 -1.20 -18.80
C ASP A 30 5.11 -0.77 -17.45
N ALA A 31 4.36 0.11 -16.75
CA ALA A 31 4.61 0.45 -15.36
C ALA A 31 3.28 0.60 -14.61
N TRP A 32 3.17 -0.06 -13.46
CA TRP A 32 2.01 -0.01 -12.58
C TRP A 32 2.35 0.79 -11.32
N PHE A 33 1.53 1.80 -11.04
CA PHE A 33 1.66 2.67 -9.87
C PHE A 33 0.54 2.39 -8.90
N MET A 34 0.87 2.27 -7.62
CA MET A 34 -0.07 1.93 -6.56
C MET A 34 -0.61 3.17 -5.83
N SER A 35 -0.03 4.36 -6.09
CA SER A 35 -0.49 5.64 -5.54
C SER A 35 -1.77 6.14 -6.22
N GLY A 36 -2.55 6.96 -5.49
CA GLY A 36 -3.83 7.48 -5.97
C GLY A 36 -4.99 6.48 -5.90
N LEU A 37 -4.76 5.25 -5.40
CA LEU A 37 -5.76 4.20 -5.25
C LEU A 37 -6.18 4.04 -3.79
N SER A 38 -7.42 3.62 -3.55
CA SER A 38 -8.02 3.51 -2.22
C SER A 38 -8.62 2.14 -1.95
N ASN A 39 -8.54 1.68 -0.70
CA ASN A 39 -9.23 0.49 -0.23
C ASN A 39 -10.76 0.60 -0.31
N ALA A 40 -11.31 1.82 -0.29
CA ALA A 40 -12.75 2.04 -0.43
C ALA A 40 -13.27 1.61 -1.81
N ASP A 41 -12.46 1.76 -2.86
CA ASP A 41 -12.86 1.45 -4.23
C ASP A 41 -12.76 -0.05 -4.55
N LYS A 42 -11.98 -0.81 -3.76
CA LYS A 42 -11.73 -2.26 -3.94
C LYS A 42 -11.45 -2.63 -5.40
N PRO A 43 -10.46 -2.00 -6.05
CA PRO A 43 -10.26 -2.22 -7.47
C PRO A 43 -9.86 -3.67 -7.77
N GLY A 44 -10.51 -4.28 -8.75
CA GLY A 44 -10.17 -5.63 -9.21
C GLY A 44 -8.90 -5.70 -10.05
N SER A 45 -8.42 -4.56 -10.53
CA SER A 45 -7.19 -4.43 -11.33
C SER A 45 -6.56 -3.05 -11.22
N ILE A 46 -5.30 -2.96 -11.64
CA ILE A 46 -4.55 -1.72 -11.82
C ILE A 46 -4.12 -1.64 -13.28
N THR A 47 -4.52 -0.55 -13.96
CA THR A 47 -4.09 -0.29 -15.33
C THR A 47 -2.71 0.35 -15.35
N GLY A 48 -1.78 -0.24 -16.07
CA GLY A 48 -0.44 0.30 -16.30
C GLY A 48 -0.46 1.50 -17.24
N VAL A 49 0.64 2.23 -17.32
CA VAL A 49 0.76 3.43 -18.17
C VAL A 49 0.70 3.12 -19.67
N MET A 50 1.02 1.90 -20.07
CA MET A 50 0.93 1.43 -21.45
C MET A 50 -0.38 0.68 -21.72
N GLY A 51 -1.26 0.56 -20.71
CA GLY A 51 -2.60 0.01 -20.81
C GLY A 51 -2.75 -1.46 -20.48
N ASN A 52 -1.69 -2.16 -20.04
CA ASN A 52 -1.84 -3.55 -19.59
C ASN A 52 -2.47 -3.59 -18.19
N GLU A 53 -3.41 -4.50 -17.99
CA GLU A 53 -4.10 -4.64 -16.72
C GLU A 53 -3.44 -5.68 -15.82
N MET A 54 -3.11 -5.28 -14.60
CA MET A 54 -2.69 -6.14 -13.50
C MET A 54 -3.92 -6.47 -12.66
N ALA A 55 -4.49 -7.66 -12.82
CA ALA A 55 -5.60 -8.12 -12.00
C ALA A 55 -5.12 -8.38 -10.56
N LEU A 56 -5.85 -7.88 -9.58
CA LEU A 56 -5.58 -8.07 -8.15
C LEU A 56 -6.39 -9.25 -7.62
N LYS A 57 -5.74 -10.17 -6.93
CA LYS A 57 -6.32 -11.41 -6.43
C LYS A 57 -6.21 -11.50 -4.92
N ASN A 58 -7.30 -11.91 -4.28
CA ASN A 58 -7.45 -12.21 -2.85
C ASN A 58 -7.28 -11.02 -1.90
N PHE A 59 -7.04 -9.80 -2.39
CA PHE A 59 -6.95 -8.62 -1.53
C PHE A 59 -8.23 -8.38 -0.75
N THR A 60 -8.12 -8.31 0.58
CA THR A 60 -9.24 -8.02 1.48
C THR A 60 -9.54 -6.52 1.57
N TYR A 61 -8.63 -5.68 1.13
CA TYR A 61 -8.68 -4.21 1.21
C TYR A 61 -8.87 -3.70 2.63
N SER A 62 -8.24 -4.38 3.59
CA SER A 62 -8.26 -4.03 5.01
C SER A 62 -6.90 -4.30 5.66
N LEU A 63 -6.62 -3.64 6.77
CA LEU A 63 -5.41 -3.81 7.59
C LEU A 63 -4.10 -3.80 6.77
N SER A 64 -3.55 -4.97 6.47
CA SER A 64 -2.29 -5.16 5.76
C SER A 64 -2.44 -5.84 4.39
N SER A 65 -3.65 -5.82 3.81
CA SER A 65 -3.96 -6.36 2.48
C SER A 65 -4.73 -5.31 1.67
N GLY A 66 -4.08 -4.66 0.68
CA GLY A 66 -4.64 -3.57 -0.11
C GLY A 66 -3.75 -2.33 -0.15
N PHE A 67 -4.34 -1.12 -0.24
CA PHE A 67 -3.59 0.13 -0.40
C PHE A 67 -3.28 0.77 0.96
N GLY A 68 -2.00 0.73 1.36
CA GLY A 68 -1.54 1.18 2.67
C GLY A 68 -1.83 0.19 3.79
N LYS A 69 -1.10 0.34 4.90
CA LYS A 69 -1.28 -0.48 6.11
C LYS A 69 -2.07 0.31 7.13
N TYR A 70 -3.11 -0.30 7.69
CA TYR A 70 -4.02 0.32 8.66
C TYR A 70 -3.95 -0.40 10.00
N THR A 71 -4.31 0.30 11.07
CA THR A 71 -4.31 -0.25 12.43
C THR A 71 -5.60 -0.97 12.77
N VAL A 72 -6.74 -0.44 12.28
CA VAL A 72 -8.08 -0.93 12.65
C VAL A 72 -8.89 -1.21 11.39
N ASP A 73 -9.68 -2.26 11.41
CA ASP A 73 -10.70 -2.52 10.40
C ASP A 73 -12.03 -1.93 10.86
N PHE A 74 -12.45 -0.82 10.25
CA PHE A 74 -13.70 -0.15 10.62
C PHE A 74 -14.95 -0.93 10.27
N THR A 75 -14.88 -1.98 9.44
CA THR A 75 -16.04 -2.87 9.22
C THR A 75 -16.44 -3.64 10.48
N LYS A 76 -15.55 -3.76 11.45
CA LYS A 76 -15.83 -4.38 12.76
C LYS A 76 -16.58 -3.45 13.72
N TYR A 77 -16.73 -2.16 13.39
CA TYR A 77 -17.53 -1.23 14.16
C TYR A 77 -19.01 -1.37 13.78
N THR A 78 -19.87 -1.45 14.79
CA THR A 78 -21.32 -1.55 14.58
C THR A 78 -21.97 -0.18 14.64
N GLY A 79 -22.99 0.08 13.81
CA GLY A 79 -23.87 1.25 13.93
C GLY A 79 -23.81 2.30 12.84
N SER A 80 -23.12 2.06 11.71
CA SER A 80 -23.09 3.01 10.57
C SER A 80 -22.58 2.37 9.27
N ASN A 81 -22.56 3.15 8.20
CA ASN A 81 -21.93 2.76 6.94
C ASN A 81 -20.41 2.80 7.11
N THR A 82 -19.79 1.63 7.19
CA THR A 82 -18.35 1.47 7.35
C THR A 82 -17.73 0.79 6.14
N THR A 83 -16.53 1.27 5.76
CA THR A 83 -15.57 0.52 4.95
C THR A 83 -14.43 0.08 5.85
N SER A 84 -13.42 -0.61 5.31
CA SER A 84 -12.26 -1.03 6.10
C SER A 84 -11.48 0.14 6.74
N ASN A 85 -11.50 1.32 6.13
CA ASN A 85 -10.77 2.49 6.61
C ASN A 85 -11.62 3.75 6.81
N SER A 86 -12.95 3.69 6.61
CA SER A 86 -13.81 4.86 6.70
C SER A 86 -15.15 4.53 7.38
N ILE A 87 -15.63 5.49 8.15
CA ILE A 87 -16.96 5.52 8.77
C ILE A 87 -17.68 6.73 8.22
N SER A 88 -18.85 6.51 7.60
CA SER A 88 -19.67 7.60 7.06
C SER A 88 -21.03 7.63 7.78
N ILE A 89 -21.41 8.80 8.25
CA ILE A 89 -22.69 9.05 8.91
C ILE A 89 -23.45 10.07 8.08
N TYR A 90 -24.60 9.64 7.59
CA TYR A 90 -25.47 10.47 6.79
C TYR A 90 -26.66 10.92 7.63
N LYS A 91 -26.99 12.22 7.51
CA LYS A 91 -28.20 12.75 8.09
C LYS A 91 -29.40 12.23 7.31
N GLU A 92 -30.32 11.54 7.97
CA GLU A 92 -31.64 11.27 7.41
C GLU A 92 -32.49 12.56 7.39
N ALA A 93 -33.14 12.82 6.27
CA ALA A 93 -34.04 13.99 6.14
C ALA A 93 -35.16 13.92 7.19
N GLY A 94 -35.24 14.89 8.09
CA GLY A 94 -36.26 14.99 9.13
C GLY A 94 -35.82 14.63 10.54
N ILE A 95 -34.59 14.14 10.76
CA ILE A 95 -34.05 13.87 12.11
C ILE A 95 -33.18 15.04 12.53
N ASN A 96 -33.61 15.76 13.57
CA ASN A 96 -32.96 16.98 14.07
C ASN A 96 -31.70 16.75 14.92
N LYS A 97 -31.33 15.48 15.21
CA LYS A 97 -30.14 15.14 15.96
C LYS A 97 -29.54 13.85 15.40
N GLY A 98 -28.40 13.96 14.75
CA GLY A 98 -27.57 12.80 14.41
C GLY A 98 -26.78 12.36 15.63
N PHE A 99 -27.31 11.47 16.44
CA PHE A 99 -26.54 10.76 17.46
C PHE A 99 -26.27 9.36 16.95
N ALA A 100 -25.00 9.06 16.70
CA ALA A 100 -24.59 7.71 16.35
C ALA A 100 -23.46 7.29 17.29
N THR A 101 -23.61 6.15 17.92
CA THR A 101 -22.53 5.49 18.64
C THR A 101 -22.03 4.33 17.80
N ILE A 102 -20.75 4.35 17.52
CA ILE A 102 -20.06 3.33 16.71
C ILE A 102 -19.04 2.70 17.62
N ALA A 103 -19.27 1.45 17.96
CA ALA A 103 -18.47 0.74 18.93
C ALA A 103 -17.85 -0.52 18.36
N TYR A 104 -16.60 -0.74 18.69
CA TYR A 104 -15.90 -2.01 18.50
C TYR A 104 -16.21 -2.91 19.71
N SER A 105 -17.02 -3.92 19.54
CA SER A 105 -17.63 -4.65 20.66
C SER A 105 -16.75 -5.69 21.38
N GLN A 106 -15.63 -6.08 20.79
CA GLN A 106 -14.69 -7.03 21.41
C GLN A 106 -13.27 -6.80 20.92
N LEU A 107 -12.41 -6.21 21.76
CA LEU A 107 -11.00 -6.12 21.46
C LEU A 107 -10.31 -7.46 21.66
N GLU A 108 -9.67 -7.97 20.62
CA GLU A 108 -8.80 -9.16 20.71
C GLU A 108 -7.43 -8.82 21.28
N SER A 109 -6.97 -7.58 21.05
CA SER A 109 -5.69 -7.03 21.52
C SER A 109 -5.82 -5.52 21.73
N ASP A 110 -4.79 -4.89 22.29
CA ASP A 110 -4.67 -3.43 22.33
C ASP A 110 -4.75 -2.86 20.92
N ILE A 111 -5.41 -1.69 20.79
CA ILE A 111 -5.36 -0.88 19.57
C ILE A 111 -4.25 0.16 19.74
N PRO A 112 -3.17 0.11 18.95
CA PRO A 112 -2.14 1.14 18.94
C PRO A 112 -2.70 2.52 18.57
N SER A 113 -1.96 3.59 18.88
CA SER A 113 -2.27 4.94 18.37
C SER A 113 -2.28 4.94 16.85
N TYR A 114 -3.24 5.66 16.27
CA TYR A 114 -3.36 5.85 14.83
C TYR A 114 -4.02 7.19 14.50
N SER A 115 -3.83 7.67 13.28
CA SER A 115 -4.38 8.96 12.86
C SER A 115 -5.67 8.78 12.07
N ILE A 116 -6.59 9.73 12.27
CA ILE A 116 -7.84 9.86 11.51
C ILE A 116 -7.96 11.25 10.90
N GLU A 117 -8.67 11.34 9.77
CA GLU A 117 -9.17 12.59 9.22
C GLU A 117 -10.67 12.68 9.46
N ILE A 118 -11.13 13.79 10.00
CA ILE A 118 -12.56 14.12 10.20
C ILE A 118 -12.94 15.17 9.16
N LYS A 119 -14.05 14.93 8.44
CA LYS A 119 -14.64 15.87 7.47
C LYS A 119 -16.13 16.01 7.68
N GLY A 120 -16.65 17.22 7.48
CA GLY A 120 -18.07 17.59 7.58
C GLY A 120 -18.52 18.00 8.98
N LEU A 121 -17.61 18.17 9.93
CA LEU A 121 -17.91 18.59 11.31
C LEU A 121 -17.96 20.13 11.42
N ASP A 122 -18.91 20.76 10.72
CA ASP A 122 -19.11 22.21 10.77
C ASP A 122 -19.74 22.68 12.09
N SER A 123 -20.53 21.79 12.74
CA SER A 123 -21.15 22.02 14.04
C SER A 123 -21.36 20.69 14.78
N GLY A 124 -21.33 20.76 16.10
CA GLY A 124 -21.43 19.58 16.96
C GLY A 124 -20.09 19.07 17.44
N GLN A 125 -20.03 17.81 17.78
CA GLN A 125 -18.83 17.18 18.33
C GLN A 125 -18.77 15.68 18.02
N ILE A 126 -17.55 15.16 17.97
CA ILE A 126 -17.25 13.73 17.97
C ILE A 126 -16.48 13.43 19.23
N LEU A 127 -16.93 12.45 20.01
CA LEU A 127 -16.18 11.90 21.13
C LEU A 127 -15.61 10.56 20.71
N TYR A 128 -14.29 10.41 20.83
CA TYR A 128 -13.63 9.11 20.78
C TYR A 128 -13.44 8.63 22.21
N TYR A 129 -14.04 7.51 22.56
CA TYR A 129 -13.83 6.86 23.86
C TYR A 129 -12.96 5.63 23.71
N TYR A 130 -12.12 5.45 24.71
CA TYR A 130 -11.10 4.41 24.74
C TYR A 130 -10.78 4.04 26.20
N ARG A 131 -10.06 2.96 26.39
CA ARG A 131 -9.57 2.57 27.70
C ARG A 131 -8.08 2.89 27.81
N ASN A 132 -7.69 3.57 28.90
CA ASN A 132 -6.29 3.87 29.17
C ASN A 132 -5.55 2.66 29.79
N ASN A 133 -4.25 2.82 30.05
CA ASN A 133 -3.40 1.79 30.66
C ASN A 133 -3.75 1.43 32.12
N GLU A 134 -4.61 2.19 32.78
CA GLU A 134 -5.16 1.93 34.11
C GLU A 134 -6.50 1.18 34.04
N GLY A 135 -6.96 0.82 32.87
CA GLY A 135 -8.26 0.17 32.63
C GLY A 135 -9.46 1.13 32.75
N LEU A 136 -9.23 2.43 32.82
CA LEU A 136 -10.28 3.44 32.99
C LEU A 136 -10.77 3.91 31.61
N GLU A 137 -12.09 4.07 31.51
CA GLU A 137 -12.71 4.69 30.34
C GLU A 137 -12.33 6.19 30.28
N LYS A 138 -11.88 6.62 29.12
CA LYS A 138 -11.54 8.01 28.79
C LYS A 138 -12.17 8.39 27.46
N ASN A 139 -12.28 9.70 27.23
CA ASN A 139 -12.69 10.22 25.94
C ASN A 139 -11.87 11.44 25.53
N VAL A 140 -11.80 11.65 24.21
CA VAL A 140 -11.28 12.87 23.58
C VAL A 140 -12.38 13.44 22.71
N THR A 141 -12.56 14.75 22.74
CA THR A 141 -13.60 15.46 21.99
C THR A 141 -12.99 16.22 20.82
N TYR A 142 -13.56 16.05 19.66
CA TYR A 142 -13.25 16.78 18.43
C TYR A 142 -14.48 17.64 18.05
N ASN A 143 -14.27 18.90 17.68
CA ASN A 143 -15.33 19.86 17.39
C ASN A 143 -15.15 20.60 16.05
N LYS A 144 -14.25 20.16 15.21
CA LYS A 144 -14.00 20.70 13.87
C LYS A 144 -13.33 19.65 12.97
N ASP A 145 -13.36 19.91 11.68
CA ASP A 145 -12.60 19.15 10.69
C ASP A 145 -11.11 19.21 10.97
N GLY A 146 -10.40 18.12 10.65
CA GLY A 146 -8.96 18.05 10.82
C GLY A 146 -8.42 16.62 10.85
N ILE A 147 -7.09 16.55 11.00
CA ILE A 147 -6.37 15.31 11.23
C ILE A 147 -6.03 15.22 12.71
N TYR A 148 -6.32 14.07 13.30
CA TYR A 148 -6.15 13.84 14.75
C TYR A 148 -5.49 12.50 15.00
N GLU A 149 -4.58 12.46 15.96
CA GLU A 149 -4.01 11.22 16.48
C GLU A 149 -4.91 10.70 17.61
N LEU A 150 -5.36 9.46 17.49
CA LEU A 150 -6.14 8.78 18.52
C LEU A 150 -5.20 8.10 19.52
N PRO A 151 -5.49 8.17 20.83
CA PRO A 151 -4.72 7.49 21.84
C PRO A 151 -4.83 5.97 21.74
N ILE A 152 -3.84 5.27 22.32
CA ILE A 152 -3.86 3.82 22.47
C ILE A 152 -5.11 3.39 23.26
N CYS A 153 -5.83 2.39 22.76
CA CYS A 153 -6.90 1.76 23.50
C CYS A 153 -6.45 0.39 24.00
N TYR A 154 -6.34 0.25 25.33
CA TYR A 154 -5.90 -0.99 25.96
C TYR A 154 -7.03 -2.00 26.09
N LYS A 155 -6.71 -3.26 25.81
CA LYS A 155 -7.59 -4.39 26.11
C LYS A 155 -7.50 -4.70 27.59
N GLU A 156 -8.63 -4.73 28.29
CA GLU A 156 -8.68 -5.21 29.65
C GLU A 156 -9.83 -6.19 29.85
N GLY A 157 -9.52 -7.34 30.47
CA GLY A 157 -10.47 -8.28 31.10
C GLY A 157 -11.65 -8.76 30.24
N GLU A 158 -12.49 -9.59 30.83
CA GLU A 158 -13.61 -10.27 30.17
C GLU A 158 -14.86 -9.40 29.90
N LYS A 159 -14.86 -8.12 30.20
CA LYS A 159 -16.05 -7.23 30.00
C LYS A 159 -15.72 -6.10 29.04
N GLY A 160 -16.10 -6.39 27.78
CA GLY A 160 -15.93 -5.54 26.64
C GLY A 160 -16.50 -4.13 26.76
N ILE A 161 -15.64 -3.17 26.72
CA ILE A 161 -15.79 -1.93 25.96
C ILE A 161 -14.42 -1.67 25.34
N SER A 162 -14.35 -1.45 24.37
CA SER A 162 -14.36 -1.08 23.04
C SER A 162 -13.96 0.38 22.88
N ALA A 163 -13.03 0.59 21.97
CA ALA A 163 -12.87 1.90 21.35
C ALA A 163 -14.14 2.22 20.55
N GLY A 164 -14.51 3.49 20.48
CA GLY A 164 -15.67 3.88 19.70
C GLY A 164 -15.79 5.37 19.50
N PHE A 165 -16.73 5.73 18.64
CA PHE A 165 -17.06 7.12 18.38
C PHE A 165 -18.52 7.40 18.76
N THR A 166 -18.73 8.47 19.48
CA THR A 166 -20.06 9.05 19.66
C THR A 166 -20.11 10.36 18.88
N ILE A 167 -21.03 10.45 17.95
CA ILE A 167 -21.13 11.59 17.04
C ILE A 167 -22.43 12.34 17.35
N ASN A 168 -22.29 13.62 17.65
CA ASN A 168 -23.39 14.55 17.85
C ASN A 168 -23.24 15.69 16.87
N SER A 169 -23.78 15.53 15.68
CA SER A 169 -23.77 16.53 14.62
C SER A 169 -25.04 16.45 13.78
N VAL A 170 -25.37 17.58 13.15
CA VAL A 170 -26.48 17.69 12.19
C VAL A 170 -26.04 17.51 10.74
N ASN A 171 -24.75 17.37 10.50
CA ASN A 171 -24.15 17.27 9.17
C ASN A 171 -23.76 15.84 8.82
N ASN A 172 -23.52 15.59 7.55
CA ASN A 172 -22.88 14.37 7.09
C ASN A 172 -21.41 14.40 7.50
N ILE A 173 -20.96 13.38 8.21
CA ILE A 173 -19.60 13.29 8.72
C ILE A 173 -18.92 12.05 8.14
N THR A 174 -17.66 12.21 7.79
CA THR A 174 -16.78 11.11 7.44
C THR A 174 -15.58 11.11 8.38
N ILE A 175 -15.30 9.96 8.97
CA ILE A 175 -14.08 9.67 9.73
C ILE A 175 -13.27 8.68 8.91
N THR A 176 -12.12 9.09 8.41
CA THR A 176 -11.23 8.23 7.61
C THR A 176 -9.96 7.95 8.39
N GLN A 177 -9.63 6.67 8.60
CA GLN A 177 -8.34 6.28 9.15
C GLN A 177 -7.24 6.53 8.10
N LEU A 178 -6.15 7.16 8.52
CA LEU A 178 -4.97 7.35 7.68
C LEU A 178 -4.06 6.12 7.78
N PRO A 179 -3.35 5.75 6.71
CA PRO A 179 -2.40 4.65 6.75
C PRO A 179 -1.31 4.87 7.81
N THR A 180 -1.00 3.86 8.59
CA THR A 180 0.10 3.88 9.58
C THR A 180 1.44 3.56 8.95
N ALA A 181 1.44 2.87 7.80
CA ALA A 181 2.62 2.58 6.99
C ALA A 181 2.24 2.38 5.52
N TYR A 182 3.23 2.43 4.64
CA TYR A 182 3.14 2.09 3.21
C TYR A 182 2.09 2.89 2.43
N GLU A 183 1.90 4.15 2.80
CA GLU A 183 1.00 5.07 2.09
C GLU A 183 1.39 5.18 0.61
N GLY A 184 0.41 5.00 -0.29
CA GLY A 184 0.62 4.99 -1.74
C GLY A 184 1.28 3.72 -2.29
N ALA A 185 1.28 2.62 -1.53
CA ALA A 185 1.72 1.30 -1.96
C ALA A 185 0.60 0.27 -1.89
N LEU A 186 0.68 -0.77 -2.69
CA LEU A 186 -0.11 -2.01 -2.55
C LEU A 186 0.60 -2.90 -1.53
N VAL A 187 -0.09 -3.27 -0.46
CA VAL A 187 0.40 -4.08 0.66
C VAL A 187 -0.09 -5.51 0.49
N PHE A 188 0.83 -6.45 0.64
CA PHE A 188 0.63 -7.89 0.56
C PHE A 188 0.77 -8.47 1.96
N ASP A 189 -0.18 -9.27 2.41
CA ASP A 189 -0.21 -9.83 3.77
C ASP A 189 0.68 -11.08 3.97
N GLY A 190 1.16 -11.65 2.88
CA GLY A 190 1.98 -12.87 2.88
C GLY A 190 1.17 -14.16 3.01
N VAL A 191 -0.15 -14.11 2.82
CA VAL A 191 -1.07 -15.25 2.95
C VAL A 191 -1.53 -15.75 1.58
N ASP A 192 -2.13 -14.86 0.76
CA ASP A 192 -2.70 -15.25 -0.54
C ASP A 192 -2.84 -14.08 -1.53
N ASP A 193 -2.42 -12.87 -1.16
CA ASP A 193 -2.47 -11.68 -2.02
C ASP A 193 -1.49 -11.77 -3.19
N TYR A 194 -1.97 -11.50 -4.42
CA TYR A 194 -1.09 -11.34 -5.57
C TYR A 194 -1.70 -10.51 -6.71
N GLY A 195 -0.82 -9.97 -7.57
CA GLY A 195 -1.19 -9.38 -8.85
C GLY A 195 -0.84 -10.31 -10.00
N ILE A 196 -1.64 -10.32 -11.08
CA ILE A 196 -1.35 -11.07 -12.31
C ILE A 196 -1.68 -10.25 -13.55
N CYS A 197 -0.73 -10.21 -14.49
CA CYS A 197 -0.90 -9.60 -15.81
C CYS A 197 -0.54 -10.62 -16.89
N ASN A 198 -1.47 -10.86 -17.79
CA ASN A 198 -1.32 -11.81 -18.90
C ASN A 198 -1.13 -11.07 -20.24
N ASN A 199 -0.78 -11.82 -21.29
CA ASN A 199 -0.62 -11.31 -22.65
C ASN A 199 0.50 -10.27 -22.81
N LEU A 200 1.49 -10.27 -21.93
CA LEU A 200 2.70 -9.47 -22.10
C LEU A 200 3.61 -10.02 -23.19
N PRO A 201 4.45 -9.19 -23.83
CA PRO A 201 5.38 -9.67 -24.84
C PRO A 201 6.35 -10.70 -24.27
N ILE A 202 6.74 -11.67 -25.09
CA ILE A 202 7.82 -12.62 -24.79
C ILE A 202 9.16 -11.86 -24.87
N LEU A 203 9.93 -11.94 -23.81
CA LEU A 203 11.19 -11.21 -23.66
C LEU A 203 12.39 -12.09 -24.00
N THR A 204 13.35 -11.53 -24.69
CA THR A 204 14.69 -12.10 -24.87
C THR A 204 15.75 -11.32 -24.11
N ASP A 205 15.35 -10.14 -23.65
CA ASP A 205 16.12 -9.23 -22.82
C ASP A 205 15.14 -8.41 -21.96
N TYR A 206 15.59 -7.92 -20.80
CA TYR A 206 14.68 -7.17 -19.90
C TYR A 206 15.41 -6.28 -18.91
N THR A 207 14.65 -5.32 -18.38
CA THR A 207 14.94 -4.63 -17.13
C THR A 207 13.66 -4.57 -16.29
N VAL A 208 13.79 -4.81 -15.00
CA VAL A 208 12.77 -4.59 -13.97
C VAL A 208 13.27 -3.47 -13.07
N ILE A 209 12.39 -2.51 -12.73
CA ILE A 209 12.63 -1.49 -11.70
C ILE A 209 11.43 -1.50 -10.75
N CYS A 210 11.67 -1.64 -9.45
CA CYS A 210 10.62 -1.75 -8.45
C CYS A 210 10.99 -0.99 -7.18
N ARG A 211 10.07 -0.15 -6.65
CA ARG A 211 10.14 0.38 -5.29
C ARG A 211 9.24 -0.45 -4.39
N ARG A 212 9.83 -0.99 -3.33
CA ARG A 212 9.13 -1.93 -2.45
C ARG A 212 9.73 -1.99 -1.04
N VAL A 213 8.99 -2.59 -0.12
CA VAL A 213 9.41 -3.06 1.20
C VAL A 213 9.17 -4.56 1.29
N ILE A 214 10.06 -5.30 1.94
CA ILE A 214 9.94 -6.74 2.18
C ILE A 214 9.96 -6.96 3.71
N GLU A 215 8.91 -7.59 4.25
CA GLU A 215 8.80 -7.90 5.69
C GLU A 215 9.15 -9.36 6.03
N ASN A 216 9.28 -10.25 5.04
CA ASN A 216 9.61 -11.66 5.25
C ASN A 216 10.74 -12.12 4.35
N ASP A 217 11.42 -13.19 4.73
CA ASP A 217 12.56 -13.80 4.05
C ASP A 217 12.20 -14.94 3.07
N THR A 218 10.92 -15.30 2.98
CA THR A 218 10.40 -16.35 2.08
C THR A 218 9.63 -15.80 0.89
N ASN A 219 9.86 -14.57 0.52
CA ASN A 219 9.12 -13.79 -0.46
C ASN A 219 9.52 -14.04 -1.92
N VAL A 220 8.64 -13.58 -2.80
CA VAL A 220 8.94 -13.20 -4.19
C VAL A 220 8.26 -11.88 -4.48
N VAL A 221 9.01 -10.88 -4.96
CA VAL A 221 8.43 -9.59 -5.32
C VAL A 221 7.72 -9.66 -6.66
N ALA A 222 8.35 -10.25 -7.66
CA ALA A 222 7.74 -10.45 -8.97
C ALA A 222 8.29 -11.68 -9.69
N SER A 223 7.48 -12.27 -10.55
CA SER A 223 7.88 -13.40 -11.37
C SER A 223 7.27 -13.34 -12.78
N LYS A 224 8.09 -13.45 -13.79
CA LYS A 224 7.65 -13.69 -15.17
C LYS A 224 8.01 -15.14 -15.55
N SER A 225 7.31 -16.08 -14.89
CA SER A 225 7.51 -17.53 -15.00
C SER A 225 6.22 -18.27 -14.62
N ILE A 226 5.79 -19.23 -15.41
CA ILE A 226 4.57 -20.02 -15.14
C ILE A 226 4.92 -21.38 -14.51
N VAL A 227 6.02 -21.99 -14.92
CA VAL A 227 6.47 -23.31 -14.43
C VAL A 227 7.96 -23.30 -14.11
N ALA A 228 8.39 -24.26 -13.28
CA ALA A 228 9.81 -24.44 -13.00
C ALA A 228 10.59 -24.66 -14.30
N GLY A 229 11.73 -24.01 -14.44
CA GLY A 229 12.61 -24.15 -15.59
C GLY A 229 12.21 -23.29 -16.79
N ASN A 230 11.25 -22.38 -16.67
CA ASN A 230 10.94 -21.42 -17.73
C ASN A 230 10.64 -20.03 -17.16
N GLY A 231 10.68 -18.99 -18.01
CA GLY A 231 10.43 -17.61 -17.65
C GLY A 231 11.65 -16.71 -17.76
N ALA A 232 11.40 -15.39 -17.97
CA ALA A 232 12.48 -14.43 -18.10
C ALA A 232 13.16 -14.16 -16.76
N PHE A 233 12.38 -14.03 -15.67
CA PHE A 233 12.93 -13.70 -14.35
C PHE A 233 12.04 -14.17 -13.19
N ILE A 234 12.67 -14.31 -12.02
CA ILE A 234 12.06 -14.22 -10.72
C ILE A 234 12.85 -13.16 -9.96
N PHE A 235 12.20 -12.03 -9.68
CA PHE A 235 12.81 -10.84 -9.10
C PHE A 235 12.67 -10.88 -7.57
N GLU A 236 13.82 -10.77 -6.89
CA GLU A 236 13.91 -10.78 -5.42
C GLU A 236 13.26 -12.01 -4.78
N TYR A 237 13.86 -13.13 -5.07
CA TYR A 237 13.51 -14.40 -4.49
C TYR A 237 14.13 -14.57 -3.11
N ALA A 238 13.46 -15.31 -2.23
CA ALA A 238 13.90 -15.64 -0.87
C ALA A 238 15.41 -15.92 -0.75
N ASN A 239 16.00 -15.60 0.40
CA ASN A 239 17.42 -15.83 0.70
C ASN A 239 18.39 -15.02 -0.18
N ASN A 240 18.07 -13.76 -0.47
CA ASN A 240 18.96 -12.88 -1.25
C ASN A 240 19.35 -13.47 -2.61
N ALA A 241 18.36 -13.90 -3.37
CA ALA A 241 18.54 -14.54 -4.65
C ALA A 241 17.63 -13.98 -5.74
N THR A 242 17.95 -14.28 -6.97
CA THR A 242 17.14 -13.97 -8.14
C THR A 242 17.32 -15.05 -9.22
N TYR A 243 16.45 -15.04 -10.22
CA TYR A 243 16.59 -15.88 -11.41
C TYR A 243 16.61 -15.01 -12.66
N SER A 244 17.42 -15.41 -13.63
CA SER A 244 17.39 -14.88 -14.98
C SER A 244 17.36 -16.04 -15.98
N PHE A 245 16.30 -16.12 -16.79
CA PHE A 245 16.05 -17.22 -17.73
C PHE A 245 16.27 -18.61 -17.09
N SER A 246 15.67 -18.75 -15.87
CA SER A 246 15.70 -19.95 -15.03
C SER A 246 17.05 -20.33 -14.43
N GLU A 247 18.07 -19.51 -14.56
CA GLU A 247 19.34 -19.71 -13.84
C GLU A 247 19.34 -18.93 -12.52
N TYR A 248 19.75 -19.61 -11.45
CA TYR A 248 19.70 -19.13 -10.07
C TYR A 248 21.00 -18.43 -9.66
N THR A 249 20.87 -17.25 -9.06
CA THR A 249 21.98 -16.54 -8.42
C THR A 249 21.60 -16.20 -6.99
N SER A 250 22.42 -16.58 -6.02
CA SER A 250 22.25 -16.31 -4.59
C SER A 250 23.38 -15.41 -4.03
N GLY A 251 23.24 -15.06 -2.75
CA GLY A 251 24.25 -14.24 -2.08
C GLY A 251 24.19 -12.76 -2.48
N LEU A 252 23.08 -12.31 -3.03
CA LEU A 252 22.86 -10.91 -3.40
C LEU A 252 22.59 -10.07 -2.16
N ASN A 253 23.02 -8.81 -2.19
CA ASN A 253 22.73 -7.86 -1.12
C ASN A 253 21.37 -7.20 -1.38
N MET A 254 20.30 -7.76 -0.81
CA MET A 254 18.95 -7.19 -0.88
C MET A 254 18.69 -6.27 0.29
N ASN A 255 18.31 -5.02 -0.01
CA ASN A 255 17.81 -4.12 1.01
C ASN A 255 16.32 -4.38 1.25
N LEU A 256 15.93 -4.91 2.40
CA LEU A 256 14.52 -5.25 2.71
C LEU A 256 13.66 -4.04 3.06
N LYS A 257 14.28 -2.88 3.35
CA LYS A 257 13.57 -1.63 3.67
C LYS A 257 13.05 -0.96 2.38
N ASP A 258 12.30 0.13 2.54
CA ASP A 258 11.86 0.97 1.42
C ASP A 258 13.05 1.39 0.57
N SER A 259 13.10 0.84 -0.61
CA SER A 259 14.16 1.08 -1.58
C SER A 259 13.73 0.75 -2.99
N VAL A 260 14.42 1.36 -3.96
CA VAL A 260 14.29 1.01 -5.37
C VAL A 260 15.37 0.01 -5.73
N SER A 261 14.94 -1.15 -6.20
CA SER A 261 15.83 -2.19 -6.75
C SER A 261 15.59 -2.36 -8.24
N TYR A 262 16.59 -2.88 -8.94
CA TYR A 262 16.47 -3.23 -10.34
C TYR A 262 17.18 -4.53 -10.67
N GLN A 263 16.69 -5.19 -11.72
CA GLN A 263 17.32 -6.34 -12.33
C GLN A 263 17.28 -6.20 -13.84
N THR A 264 18.43 -6.37 -14.46
CA THR A 264 18.54 -6.61 -15.90
C THR A 264 18.74 -8.10 -16.17
N LYS A 265 18.76 -8.50 -17.43
CA LYS A 265 19.06 -9.88 -17.81
C LYS A 265 20.31 -10.45 -17.13
N ASN A 266 21.35 -9.65 -16.94
CA ASN A 266 22.67 -10.09 -16.47
C ASN A 266 23.17 -9.40 -15.19
N SER A 267 22.35 -8.56 -14.55
CA SER A 267 22.73 -7.90 -13.31
C SER A 267 21.55 -7.66 -12.37
N TYR A 268 21.85 -7.63 -11.06
CA TYR A 268 20.93 -7.20 -10.00
C TYR A 268 21.62 -6.11 -9.18
N ASN A 269 21.05 -4.90 -9.15
CA ASN A 269 21.60 -3.72 -8.46
C ASN A 269 23.13 -3.54 -8.72
N GLY A 270 23.56 -3.73 -9.97
CA GLY A 270 24.96 -3.65 -10.39
C GLY A 270 25.79 -4.93 -10.18
N SER A 271 25.32 -5.88 -9.39
CA SER A 271 26.00 -7.19 -9.23
C SER A 271 25.70 -8.09 -10.41
N VAL A 272 26.73 -8.73 -10.97
CA VAL A 272 26.56 -9.71 -12.08
C VAL A 272 25.78 -10.92 -11.59
N ILE A 273 24.82 -11.38 -12.40
CA ILE A 273 24.03 -12.59 -12.15
C ILE A 273 24.20 -13.58 -13.30
N THR A 274 23.98 -14.86 -13.00
CA THR A 274 24.03 -15.92 -14.01
C THR A 274 22.76 -15.88 -14.86
N VAL A 275 22.91 -16.16 -16.16
CA VAL A 275 21.82 -16.15 -17.14
C VAL A 275 21.65 -17.52 -17.73
N GLY A 276 20.45 -18.07 -17.66
CA GLY A 276 20.09 -19.33 -18.31
C GLY A 276 19.61 -19.16 -19.74
N THR A 277 19.01 -20.22 -20.26
CA THR A 277 18.55 -20.32 -21.65
C THR A 277 17.07 -20.68 -21.77
N ALA A 278 16.32 -20.56 -20.68
CA ALA A 278 14.90 -20.88 -20.68
C ALA A 278 14.08 -19.90 -21.55
N ASN A 279 12.97 -20.39 -22.07
CA ASN A 279 12.00 -19.55 -22.77
C ASN A 279 11.23 -18.70 -21.77
N ASP A 280 10.83 -17.51 -22.19
CA ASP A 280 9.94 -16.63 -21.42
C ASP A 280 8.46 -17.07 -21.55
N THR A 281 7.61 -16.43 -20.75
CA THR A 281 6.16 -16.56 -20.72
C THR A 281 5.51 -15.20 -20.92
N ASP A 282 4.24 -15.18 -21.32
CA ASP A 282 3.45 -13.96 -21.44
C ASP A 282 2.83 -13.44 -20.12
N THR A 283 3.04 -14.16 -19.02
CA THR A 283 2.42 -13.87 -17.72
C THR A 283 3.43 -13.31 -16.73
N LEU A 284 3.08 -12.20 -16.10
CA LEU A 284 3.77 -11.56 -14.97
C LEU A 284 2.92 -11.70 -13.71
N THR A 285 3.54 -12.08 -12.60
CA THR A 285 2.92 -12.03 -11.26
C THR A 285 3.68 -11.08 -10.34
N LEU A 286 2.95 -10.39 -9.45
CA LEU A 286 3.50 -9.61 -8.33
C LEU A 286 3.09 -10.27 -7.02
N GLY A 287 4.00 -10.34 -6.06
CA GLY A 287 3.73 -10.88 -4.72
C GLY A 287 3.70 -12.40 -4.63
N ILE A 288 3.87 -13.12 -5.72
CA ILE A 288 3.89 -14.59 -5.77
C ILE A 288 4.82 -15.10 -6.88
N ILE A 289 5.39 -16.27 -6.66
CA ILE A 289 6.07 -17.00 -7.74
C ILE A 289 5.06 -17.89 -8.45
N ARG A 290 4.75 -17.62 -9.73
CA ARG A 290 3.77 -18.43 -10.47
C ARG A 290 2.42 -18.50 -9.73
N GLU A 291 1.34 -18.49 -10.35
CA GLU A 291 -0.01 -18.38 -9.76
C GLU A 291 -0.39 -19.41 -8.66
N LYS A 292 0.44 -20.43 -8.41
CA LYS A 292 0.12 -21.55 -7.51
C LYS A 292 1.18 -21.88 -6.47
N ASP A 293 2.19 -21.05 -6.31
CA ASP A 293 3.28 -21.32 -5.36
C ASP A 293 2.97 -20.71 -3.98
N SER A 294 3.57 -21.28 -2.94
CA SER A 294 3.44 -20.87 -1.54
C SER A 294 4.39 -19.74 -1.13
N ARG A 295 5.11 -19.14 -2.07
CA ARG A 295 6.06 -18.06 -1.79
C ARG A 295 5.43 -16.72 -2.03
N LEU A 296 4.78 -16.24 -0.99
CA LEU A 296 3.99 -15.02 -1.01
C LEU A 296 4.77 -13.87 -0.38
N LEU A 297 4.68 -12.70 -0.99
CA LEU A 297 5.24 -11.47 -0.45
C LEU A 297 4.46 -11.07 0.80
N LYS A 298 5.17 -10.84 1.90
CA LYS A 298 4.70 -9.98 2.99
C LYS A 298 5.48 -8.68 2.91
N GLY A 299 4.79 -7.59 2.59
CA GLY A 299 5.46 -6.32 2.34
C GLY A 299 4.60 -5.38 1.50
N ALA A 300 5.24 -4.47 0.79
CA ALA A 300 4.54 -3.45 0.01
C ALA A 300 5.28 -3.13 -1.30
N ILE A 301 4.53 -2.87 -2.37
CA ILE A 301 5.04 -2.40 -3.66
C ILE A 301 4.44 -1.02 -3.94
N TYR A 302 5.28 -0.03 -4.20
CA TYR A 302 4.88 1.34 -4.55
C TYR A 302 4.69 1.53 -6.05
N TYR A 303 5.60 0.96 -6.82
CA TYR A 303 5.50 0.83 -8.28
C TYR A 303 6.36 -0.33 -8.78
N PHE A 304 5.98 -0.85 -9.93
CA PHE A 304 6.71 -1.87 -10.66
C PHE A 304 6.75 -1.51 -12.15
N ALA A 305 7.93 -1.52 -12.76
CA ALA A 305 8.12 -1.21 -14.17
C ALA A 305 8.90 -2.33 -14.87
N LEU A 306 8.49 -2.66 -16.09
CA LEU A 306 9.07 -3.69 -16.94
C LEU A 306 9.48 -3.09 -18.29
N TYR A 307 10.68 -3.44 -18.75
CA TYR A 307 11.25 -3.04 -20.04
C TYR A 307 11.69 -4.27 -20.82
N ASN A 308 11.60 -4.22 -22.15
CA ASN A 308 11.98 -5.31 -23.06
C ASN A 308 13.45 -5.22 -23.52
N LYS A 309 14.31 -4.60 -22.73
CA LYS A 309 15.73 -4.33 -23.01
C LYS A 309 16.51 -4.27 -21.70
N SER A 310 17.76 -4.73 -21.69
CA SER A 310 18.72 -4.37 -20.64
C SER A 310 19.09 -2.89 -20.77
N LEU A 311 18.59 -2.09 -19.83
CA LEU A 311 18.94 -0.67 -19.75
C LEU A 311 20.36 -0.50 -19.22
N THR A 312 21.05 0.55 -19.66
CA THR A 312 22.31 0.97 -19.06
C THR A 312 22.10 1.55 -17.67
N ILE A 313 23.13 1.65 -16.86
CA ILE A 313 23.06 2.25 -15.51
C ILE A 313 22.51 3.67 -15.57
N GLU A 314 22.94 4.46 -16.54
CA GLU A 314 22.46 5.83 -16.72
C GLU A 314 20.96 5.88 -17.10
N GLU A 315 20.51 5.00 -18.00
CA GLU A 315 19.09 4.84 -18.31
C GLU A 315 18.29 4.41 -17.08
N ILE A 316 18.81 3.49 -16.26
CA ILE A 316 18.16 3.03 -15.04
C ILE A 316 17.99 4.16 -14.02
N GLU A 317 19.04 4.95 -13.77
CA GLU A 317 18.93 6.07 -12.82
C GLU A 317 17.92 7.12 -13.31
N THR A 318 17.91 7.42 -14.60
CA THR A 318 16.91 8.32 -15.22
C THR A 318 15.50 7.77 -15.05
N GLU A 319 15.28 6.47 -15.27
CA GLU A 319 13.96 5.85 -15.10
C GLU A 319 13.51 5.80 -13.61
N LYS A 320 14.43 5.55 -12.68
CA LYS A 320 14.12 5.60 -11.23
C LYS A 320 13.58 6.96 -10.80
N GLU A 321 14.24 8.05 -11.23
CA GLU A 321 13.79 9.42 -10.95
C GLU A 321 12.40 9.65 -11.53
N ARG A 322 12.19 9.33 -12.81
CA ARG A 322 10.93 9.48 -13.52
C ARG A 322 9.78 8.68 -12.87
N LEU A 323 10.02 7.41 -12.55
CA LEU A 323 9.03 6.55 -11.89
C LEU A 323 8.65 7.12 -10.51
N ASN A 324 9.62 7.64 -9.76
CA ASN A 324 9.34 8.24 -8.47
C ASN A 324 8.55 9.56 -8.58
N GLU A 325 8.87 10.41 -9.56
CA GLU A 325 8.12 11.64 -9.84
C GLU A 325 6.67 11.34 -10.23
N GLU A 326 6.44 10.36 -11.12
CA GLU A 326 5.10 9.96 -11.51
C GLU A 326 4.31 9.36 -10.34
N TRP A 327 4.95 8.56 -9.49
CA TRP A 327 4.33 8.02 -8.27
C TRP A 327 3.91 9.14 -7.31
N LEU A 328 4.79 10.14 -7.07
CA LEU A 328 4.49 11.29 -6.22
C LEU A 328 3.33 12.13 -6.77
N LYS A 329 3.31 12.36 -8.08
CA LYS A 329 2.25 13.10 -8.76
C LYS A 329 0.89 12.42 -8.53
N ARG A 330 0.77 11.10 -8.78
CA ARG A 330 -0.45 10.32 -8.59
C ARG A 330 -0.90 10.27 -7.13
N LYS A 331 0.02 10.35 -6.18
CA LYS A 331 -0.29 10.42 -4.75
C LYS A 331 -1.00 11.72 -4.36
N THR A 332 -0.84 12.78 -5.13
CA THR A 332 -1.39 14.13 -4.84
C THR A 332 -2.62 14.48 -5.67
N GLU A 333 -2.94 13.72 -6.67
CA GLU A 333 -4.18 13.82 -7.48
C GLU A 333 -5.37 13.17 -6.77
#